data_e190d67496b992f9a7fc47a1c7d6c182
#
_entry.id   e190d67496b992f9a7fc47a1c7d6c182
#
_cell.length_a   1.000
_cell.length_b   1.000
_cell.length_c   1.000
_cell.angle_alpha   90.00
_cell.angle_beta   90.00
_cell.angle_gamma   90.00
#
_symmetry.space_group_name_H-M   'P 1'
#
loop_
_entity.id
_entity.type
_entity.pdbx_description
1 polymer ?
#
loop_
_entity_poly.entity_id
_entity_poly.type
_entity_poly.pdbx_seq_one_letter_code
_entity_poly.pdbx_strand_id
1 'polypeptide(L)'
;IAERDPGLLDPTLGAGSEALGFIGIASLVAWGFGYPGQPHVLARFMAIKSPDYMAKARRVAMSWVIIVLAAAIVVGLTGVFAVPGLVGAESEKVFILMSTTYLHPVLAGVCLSGIMAAIMSTAAAQILVASSALTQDIYRGLFRSSSHGKELLWVGRGAVLSIAVLAFWLALDPERTVLDLVAWAWAGFGSAFGPAIVLSLYWPRITRNGALAGMIVGGATVMLWKQGSGELFQLYEMIPGVLFSTLAIVLVSTFERRAD
;
A
#
# COMPACT_ATOMS: atom_id res chain seq x y z
N ILE A 1 -29.43 12.05 -1.82
CA ILE A 1 -28.22 11.85 -2.63
C ILE A 1 -28.62 11.78 -4.11
N ALA A 2 -29.39 10.77 -4.50
CA ALA A 2 -29.81 10.55 -5.90
C ALA A 2 -30.57 11.72 -6.54
N GLU A 3 -31.25 12.57 -5.76
CA GLU A 3 -31.97 13.75 -6.28
C GLU A 3 -31.04 14.92 -6.65
N ARG A 4 -29.83 15.00 -6.03
CA ARG A 4 -28.87 16.07 -6.32
C ARG A 4 -27.83 15.68 -7.36
N ASP A 5 -27.35 14.45 -7.31
CA ASP A 5 -26.41 13.88 -8.26
C ASP A 5 -26.66 12.38 -8.41
N PRO A 6 -27.40 11.96 -9.45
CA PRO A 6 -27.66 10.54 -9.70
C PRO A 6 -26.40 9.71 -9.94
N GLY A 7 -25.33 10.35 -10.44
CA GLY A 7 -24.06 9.70 -10.73
C GLY A 7 -23.26 9.27 -9.48
N LEU A 8 -23.51 9.89 -8.33
CA LEU A 8 -22.78 9.59 -7.08
C LEU A 8 -22.97 8.16 -6.55
N LEU A 9 -24.06 7.51 -6.93
CA LEU A 9 -24.35 6.12 -6.54
C LEU A 9 -24.01 5.09 -7.62
N ASP A 10 -23.57 5.54 -8.78
CA ASP A 10 -23.18 4.67 -9.87
C ASP A 10 -21.67 4.30 -9.75
N PRO A 11 -21.34 3.02 -9.44
CA PRO A 11 -19.95 2.60 -9.26
C PRO A 11 -19.14 2.59 -10.57
N THR A 12 -19.77 2.83 -11.72
CA THR A 12 -19.11 2.91 -13.03
C THR A 12 -18.72 4.33 -13.41
N LEU A 13 -19.11 5.31 -12.61
CA LEU A 13 -18.78 6.72 -12.81
C LEU A 13 -17.66 7.15 -11.87
N GLY A 14 -16.73 7.93 -12.38
CA GLY A 14 -15.66 8.58 -11.63
C GLY A 14 -16.08 9.93 -11.04
N ALA A 15 -15.14 10.60 -10.40
CA ALA A 15 -15.33 11.97 -9.92
C ALA A 15 -15.66 12.90 -11.10
N GLY A 16 -16.82 13.56 -11.02
CA GLY A 16 -17.33 14.42 -12.11
C GLY A 16 -18.30 13.71 -13.07
N SER A 17 -18.83 12.54 -12.70
CA SER A 17 -19.83 11.77 -13.46
C SER A 17 -19.35 11.29 -14.84
N GLU A 18 -18.03 11.22 -15.04
CA GLU A 18 -17.46 10.61 -16.25
C GLU A 18 -17.39 9.09 -16.13
N ALA A 19 -17.68 8.37 -17.22
CA ALA A 19 -17.58 6.92 -17.23
C ALA A 19 -16.12 6.48 -17.02
N LEU A 20 -15.88 5.64 -16.00
CA LEU A 20 -14.55 5.14 -15.67
C LEU A 20 -13.88 4.33 -16.79
N GLY A 21 -14.67 3.77 -17.70
CA GLY A 21 -14.16 2.88 -18.73
C GLY A 21 -13.45 1.64 -18.15
N PHE A 22 -12.94 0.80 -19.05
CA PHE A 22 -12.23 -0.43 -18.64
C PHE A 22 -10.94 -0.13 -17.86
N ILE A 23 -10.18 0.89 -18.31
CA ILE A 23 -8.90 1.27 -17.68
C ILE A 23 -9.10 1.73 -16.22
N GLY A 24 -10.12 2.57 -15.99
CA GLY A 24 -10.43 3.06 -14.64
C GLY A 24 -10.85 1.93 -13.70
N ILE A 25 -11.77 1.08 -14.12
CA ILE A 25 -12.25 -0.05 -13.32
C ILE A 25 -11.11 -1.03 -13.03
N ALA A 26 -10.33 -1.39 -14.06
CA ALA A 26 -9.17 -2.27 -13.88
C ALA A 26 -8.16 -1.70 -12.90
N SER A 27 -7.88 -0.40 -12.96
CA SER A 27 -6.97 0.30 -12.05
C SER A 27 -7.46 0.26 -10.61
N LEU A 28 -8.75 0.45 -10.36
CA LEU A 28 -9.33 0.36 -9.00
C LEU A 28 -9.25 -1.06 -8.43
N VAL A 29 -9.59 -2.07 -9.23
CA VAL A 29 -9.53 -3.48 -8.80
C VAL A 29 -8.09 -3.95 -8.57
N ALA A 30 -7.15 -3.40 -9.32
CA ALA A 30 -5.73 -3.77 -9.22
C ALA A 30 -5.11 -3.53 -7.85
N TRP A 31 -5.68 -2.64 -7.03
CA TRP A 31 -5.22 -2.39 -5.66
C TRP A 31 -5.05 -3.69 -4.83
N GLY A 32 -5.91 -4.67 -5.07
CA GLY A 32 -5.86 -5.97 -4.43
C GLY A 32 -4.57 -6.76 -4.68
N PHE A 33 -3.92 -6.58 -5.81
CA PHE A 33 -2.66 -7.27 -6.14
C PHE A 33 -1.47 -6.77 -5.30
N GLY A 34 -1.58 -5.62 -4.66
CA GLY A 34 -0.52 -5.06 -3.82
C GLY A 34 -0.32 -5.75 -2.48
N TYR A 35 -1.37 -6.34 -1.91
CA TYR A 35 -1.33 -6.92 -0.55
C TYR A 35 -0.24 -7.99 -0.34
N PRO A 36 -0.04 -8.96 -1.24
CA PRO A 36 1.00 -9.97 -1.10
C PRO A 36 2.42 -9.40 -1.09
N GLY A 37 2.62 -8.21 -1.65
CA GLY A 37 3.93 -7.57 -1.72
C GLY A 37 4.27 -6.63 -0.57
N GLN A 38 3.34 -6.39 0.39
CA GLN A 38 3.57 -5.43 1.47
C GLN A 38 4.32 -6.04 2.66
N PRO A 39 5.57 -5.61 2.95
CA PRO A 39 6.38 -6.24 4.01
C PRO A 39 5.73 -6.16 5.39
N HIS A 40 5.12 -5.02 5.74
CA HIS A 40 4.45 -4.83 7.02
C HIS A 40 3.16 -5.66 7.17
N VAL A 41 2.52 -6.05 6.08
CA VAL A 41 1.38 -6.98 6.07
C VAL A 41 1.88 -8.41 6.24
N LEU A 42 2.92 -8.80 5.49
CA LEU A 42 3.51 -10.14 5.56
C LEU A 42 4.07 -10.44 6.97
N ALA A 43 4.73 -9.48 7.59
CA ALA A 43 5.24 -9.62 8.96
C ALA A 43 4.13 -10.01 9.96
N ARG A 44 2.91 -9.53 9.77
CA ARG A 44 1.76 -9.89 10.63
C ARG A 44 1.29 -11.33 10.40
N PHE A 45 1.31 -11.81 9.16
CA PHE A 45 1.02 -13.22 8.86
C PHE A 45 2.08 -14.16 9.44
N MET A 46 3.36 -13.77 9.34
CA MET A 46 4.47 -14.55 9.91
C MET A 46 4.44 -14.60 11.44
N ALA A 47 3.87 -13.60 12.10
CA ALA A 47 3.74 -13.54 13.55
C ALA A 47 2.57 -14.36 14.12
N ILE A 48 1.75 -15.01 13.28
CA ILE A 48 0.64 -15.87 13.75
C ILE A 48 1.20 -17.09 14.48
N LYS A 49 0.61 -17.39 15.64
CA LYS A 49 1.04 -18.47 16.52
C LYS A 49 1.07 -19.86 15.87
N SER A 50 0.10 -20.15 15.00
CA SER A 50 -0.06 -21.42 14.30
C SER A 50 -0.93 -21.24 13.06
N PRO A 51 -0.73 -22.01 11.98
CA PRO A 51 -1.58 -22.00 10.78
C PRO A 51 -3.07 -22.21 11.07
N ASP A 52 -3.42 -22.95 12.12
CA ASP A 52 -4.81 -23.22 12.50
C ASP A 52 -5.58 -21.94 12.89
N TYR A 53 -4.87 -20.92 13.38
CA TYR A 53 -5.46 -19.62 13.70
C TYR A 53 -5.73 -18.76 12.47
N MET A 54 -5.18 -19.11 11.30
CA MET A 54 -5.29 -18.31 10.08
C MET A 54 -6.74 -18.08 9.67
N ALA A 55 -7.56 -19.12 9.68
CA ALA A 55 -8.98 -19.01 9.32
C ALA A 55 -9.76 -18.09 10.26
N LYS A 56 -9.45 -18.10 11.57
CA LYS A 56 -10.07 -17.23 12.56
C LYS A 56 -9.59 -15.79 12.38
N ALA A 57 -8.27 -15.58 12.22
CA ALA A 57 -7.67 -14.28 11.99
C ALA A 57 -8.25 -13.61 10.72
N ARG A 58 -8.36 -14.37 9.62
CA ARG A 58 -8.97 -13.90 8.36
C ARG A 58 -10.42 -13.46 8.56
N ARG A 59 -11.24 -14.25 9.25
CA ARG A 59 -12.66 -13.88 9.50
C ARG A 59 -12.77 -12.58 10.29
N VAL A 60 -11.99 -12.43 11.36
CA VAL A 60 -11.97 -11.22 12.17
C VAL A 60 -11.49 -10.01 11.35
N ALA A 61 -10.40 -10.16 10.61
CA ALA A 61 -9.88 -9.09 9.78
C ALA A 61 -10.87 -8.67 8.67
N MET A 62 -11.46 -9.63 7.97
CA MET A 62 -12.40 -9.34 6.88
C MET A 62 -13.69 -8.68 7.39
N SER A 63 -14.28 -9.15 8.50
CA SER A 63 -15.46 -8.49 9.07
C SER A 63 -15.13 -7.05 9.50
N TRP A 64 -13.98 -6.82 10.10
CA TRP A 64 -13.53 -5.48 10.44
C TRP A 64 -13.38 -4.58 9.22
N VAL A 65 -12.68 -5.05 8.20
CA VAL A 65 -12.45 -4.31 6.95
C VAL A 65 -13.78 -3.94 6.28
N ILE A 66 -14.72 -4.88 6.17
CA ILE A 66 -16.03 -4.62 5.56
C ILE A 66 -16.77 -3.52 6.31
N ILE A 67 -16.80 -3.58 7.65
CA ILE A 67 -17.49 -2.57 8.47
C ILE A 67 -16.83 -1.19 8.30
N VAL A 68 -15.51 -1.14 8.39
CA VAL A 68 -14.77 0.15 8.30
C VAL A 68 -14.89 0.77 6.91
N LEU A 69 -14.76 -0.03 5.84
CA LEU A 69 -14.89 0.50 4.48
C LEU A 69 -16.33 0.95 4.18
N ALA A 70 -17.33 0.20 4.62
CA ALA A 70 -18.72 0.62 4.49
C ALA A 70 -18.98 1.96 5.22
N ALA A 71 -18.48 2.09 6.45
CA ALA A 71 -18.57 3.35 7.20
C ALA A 71 -17.83 4.50 6.51
N ALA A 72 -16.65 4.26 5.94
CA ALA A 72 -15.89 5.26 5.22
C ALA A 72 -16.63 5.75 3.95
N ILE A 73 -17.26 4.83 3.21
CA ILE A 73 -18.10 5.18 2.05
C ILE A 73 -19.27 6.06 2.48
N VAL A 74 -19.96 5.71 3.56
CA VAL A 74 -21.09 6.51 4.10
C VAL A 74 -20.60 7.91 4.50
N VAL A 75 -19.45 8.03 5.17
CA VAL A 75 -18.86 9.32 5.53
C VAL A 75 -18.52 10.13 4.27
N GLY A 76 -17.91 9.52 3.26
CA GLY A 76 -17.61 10.20 1.99
C GLY A 76 -18.87 10.72 1.30
N LEU A 77 -19.88 9.86 1.15
CA LEU A 77 -21.16 10.24 0.51
C LEU A 77 -21.90 11.34 1.28
N THR A 78 -21.94 11.26 2.59
CA THR A 78 -22.56 12.30 3.42
C THR A 78 -21.75 13.59 3.44
N GLY A 79 -20.42 13.48 3.35
CA GLY A 79 -19.49 14.60 3.32
C GLY A 79 -19.70 15.55 2.14
N VAL A 80 -20.05 15.03 0.97
CA VAL A 80 -20.37 15.84 -0.23
C VAL A 80 -21.48 16.88 0.06
N PHE A 81 -22.40 16.54 0.96
CA PHE A 81 -23.52 17.43 1.33
C PHE A 81 -23.23 18.24 2.58
N ALA A 82 -22.56 17.64 3.55
CA ALA A 82 -22.29 18.26 4.83
C ALA A 82 -21.18 19.32 4.77
N VAL A 83 -20.18 19.12 3.89
CA VAL A 83 -19.03 20.03 3.73
C VAL A 83 -18.81 20.27 2.21
N PRO A 84 -19.69 21.06 1.56
CA PRO A 84 -19.59 21.30 0.12
C PRO A 84 -18.32 22.08 -0.22
N GLY A 85 -17.80 21.85 -1.44
CA GLY A 85 -16.67 22.60 -1.99
C GLY A 85 -15.29 22.04 -1.69
N LEU A 86 -15.19 20.85 -1.08
CA LEU A 86 -13.92 20.14 -0.94
C LEU A 86 -13.51 19.51 -2.27
N VAL A 87 -12.34 19.90 -2.78
CA VAL A 87 -11.78 19.37 -4.04
C VAL A 87 -10.31 18.97 -3.85
N GLY A 88 -9.86 17.98 -4.63
CA GLY A 88 -8.46 17.52 -4.58
C GLY A 88 -8.03 17.09 -3.17
N ALA A 89 -6.86 17.53 -2.73
CA ALA A 89 -6.29 17.16 -1.43
C ALA A 89 -7.16 17.59 -0.22
N GLU A 90 -7.99 18.63 -0.37
CA GLU A 90 -8.90 19.06 0.68
C GLU A 90 -10.00 18.03 0.98
N SER A 91 -10.38 17.20 -0.02
CA SER A 91 -11.39 16.14 0.17
C SER A 91 -10.95 15.07 1.18
N GLU A 92 -9.66 14.86 1.37
CA GLU A 92 -9.12 13.94 2.38
C GLU A 92 -9.43 14.39 3.81
N LYS A 93 -9.76 15.67 4.03
CA LYS A 93 -10.09 16.26 5.35
C LYS A 93 -11.57 16.10 5.72
N VAL A 94 -12.41 15.52 4.87
CA VAL A 94 -13.86 15.44 5.07
C VAL A 94 -14.24 14.88 6.44
N PHE A 95 -13.63 13.79 6.89
CA PHE A 95 -13.93 13.19 8.19
C PHE A 95 -13.55 14.12 9.36
N ILE A 96 -12.42 14.81 9.27
CA ILE A 96 -11.96 15.77 10.27
C ILE A 96 -12.96 16.92 10.37
N LEU A 97 -13.31 17.52 9.23
CA LEU A 97 -14.22 18.66 9.16
C LEU A 97 -15.63 18.28 9.66
N MET A 98 -16.16 17.13 9.24
CA MET A 98 -17.45 16.65 9.74
C MET A 98 -17.41 16.40 11.24
N SER A 99 -16.37 15.79 11.75
CA SER A 99 -16.23 15.50 13.18
C SER A 99 -16.19 16.79 14.01
N THR A 100 -15.43 17.80 13.58
CA THR A 100 -15.29 19.07 14.30
C THR A 100 -16.50 19.97 14.18
N THR A 101 -17.27 19.86 13.07
CA THR A 101 -18.43 20.72 12.82
C THR A 101 -19.70 20.19 13.48
N TYR A 102 -19.93 18.87 13.44
CA TYR A 102 -21.21 18.28 13.81
C TYR A 102 -21.20 17.53 15.14
N LEU A 103 -20.02 17.14 15.67
CA LEU A 103 -19.95 16.43 16.93
C LEU A 103 -19.65 17.37 18.11
N HIS A 104 -20.11 16.96 19.30
CA HIS A 104 -19.70 17.61 20.55
C HIS A 104 -18.16 17.56 20.68
N PRO A 105 -17.47 18.61 21.18
CA PRO A 105 -16.01 18.69 21.22
C PRO A 105 -15.31 17.45 21.79
N VAL A 106 -15.90 16.80 22.82
CA VAL A 106 -15.35 15.58 23.39
C VAL A 106 -15.36 14.41 22.38
N LEU A 107 -16.48 14.25 21.66
CA LEU A 107 -16.60 13.20 20.64
C LEU A 107 -15.68 13.48 19.43
N ALA A 108 -15.61 14.74 19.01
CA ALA A 108 -14.66 15.15 17.97
C ALA A 108 -13.21 14.81 18.38
N GLY A 109 -12.84 15.11 19.64
CA GLY A 109 -11.52 14.75 20.16
C GLY A 109 -11.25 13.25 20.15
N VAL A 110 -12.24 12.42 20.47
CA VAL A 110 -12.12 10.94 20.37
C VAL A 110 -11.91 10.50 18.92
N CYS A 111 -12.68 11.05 17.98
CA CYS A 111 -12.52 10.75 16.54
C CYS A 111 -11.11 11.12 16.03
N LEU A 112 -10.65 12.32 16.36
CA LEU A 112 -9.31 12.78 15.98
C LEU A 112 -8.21 11.93 16.63
N SER A 113 -8.37 11.56 17.89
CA SER A 113 -7.46 10.62 18.57
C SER A 113 -7.43 9.24 17.89
N GLY A 114 -8.57 8.77 17.38
CA GLY A 114 -8.67 7.54 16.61
C GLY A 114 -7.86 7.60 15.31
N ILE A 115 -7.93 8.72 14.57
CA ILE A 115 -7.11 8.94 13.37
C ILE A 115 -5.63 8.89 13.74
N MET A 116 -5.22 9.64 14.77
CA MET A 116 -3.83 9.67 15.21
C MET A 116 -3.34 8.28 15.63
N ALA A 117 -4.15 7.52 16.35
CA ALA A 117 -3.80 6.15 16.75
C ALA A 117 -3.61 5.23 15.54
N ALA A 118 -4.47 5.33 14.52
CA ALA A 118 -4.36 4.56 13.28
C ALA A 118 -3.07 4.90 12.50
N ILE A 119 -2.76 6.20 12.36
CA ILE A 119 -1.52 6.67 11.72
C ILE A 119 -0.30 6.15 12.47
N MET A 120 -0.25 6.33 13.79
CA MET A 120 0.88 5.92 14.62
C MET A 120 1.11 4.40 14.56
N SER A 121 0.06 3.60 14.60
CA SER A 121 0.18 2.13 14.54
C SER A 121 0.76 1.65 13.21
N THR A 122 0.36 2.27 12.11
CA THR A 122 0.83 1.92 10.76
C THR A 122 2.25 2.43 10.54
N ALA A 123 2.54 3.68 10.88
CA ALA A 123 3.87 4.27 10.78
C ALA A 123 4.89 3.48 11.60
N ALA A 124 4.56 3.13 12.85
CA ALA A 124 5.43 2.33 13.70
C ALA A 124 5.76 0.96 13.07
N ALA A 125 4.76 0.27 12.50
CA ALA A 125 4.97 -1.02 11.84
C ALA A 125 5.88 -0.90 10.61
N GLN A 126 5.66 0.11 9.77
CA GLN A 126 6.45 0.34 8.56
C GLN A 126 7.90 0.74 8.89
N ILE A 127 8.08 1.65 9.83
CA ILE A 127 9.41 2.10 10.27
C ILE A 127 10.18 0.92 10.91
N LEU A 128 9.51 0.09 11.71
CA LEU A 128 10.14 -1.08 12.33
C LEU A 128 10.64 -2.06 11.27
N VAL A 129 9.82 -2.40 10.28
CA VAL A 129 10.20 -3.32 9.20
C VAL A 129 11.36 -2.72 8.38
N ALA A 130 11.25 -1.46 7.96
CA ALA A 130 12.28 -0.80 7.17
C ALA A 130 13.60 -0.65 7.93
N SER A 131 13.57 -0.25 9.21
CA SER A 131 14.77 -0.13 10.03
C SER A 131 15.42 -1.49 10.35
N SER A 132 14.60 -2.53 10.50
CA SER A 132 15.10 -3.90 10.66
C SER A 132 15.83 -4.37 9.40
N ALA A 133 15.27 -4.15 8.21
CA ALA A 133 15.94 -4.47 6.95
C ALA A 133 17.26 -3.72 6.80
N LEU A 134 17.31 -2.40 7.07
CA LEU A 134 18.55 -1.62 7.04
C LEU A 134 19.58 -2.14 8.04
N THR A 135 19.16 -2.53 9.24
CA THR A 135 20.07 -2.91 10.32
C THR A 135 20.52 -4.36 10.20
N GLN A 136 19.59 -5.29 9.97
CA GLN A 136 19.91 -6.72 9.96
C GLN A 136 20.39 -7.20 8.58
N ASP A 137 19.69 -6.81 7.53
CA ASP A 137 19.97 -7.35 6.20
C ASP A 137 21.11 -6.59 5.53
N ILE A 138 21.12 -5.24 5.61
CA ILE A 138 22.15 -4.42 4.96
C ILE A 138 23.35 -4.25 5.87
N TYR A 139 23.20 -3.64 7.05
CA TYR A 139 24.37 -3.33 7.89
C TYR A 139 25.06 -4.59 8.38
N ARG A 140 24.34 -5.49 9.04
CA ARG A 140 24.92 -6.73 9.56
C ARG A 140 25.24 -7.73 8.46
N GLY A 141 24.36 -7.88 7.46
CA GLY A 141 24.51 -8.88 6.40
C GLY A 141 25.62 -8.56 5.41
N LEU A 142 25.77 -7.28 5.02
CA LEU A 142 26.71 -6.87 3.96
C LEU A 142 27.96 -6.20 4.50
N PHE A 143 27.88 -5.38 5.57
CA PHE A 143 29.00 -4.55 6.01
C PHE A 143 29.70 -5.09 7.27
N ARG A 144 28.97 -5.66 8.23
CA ARG A 144 29.57 -6.00 9.53
C ARG A 144 28.90 -7.21 10.20
N SER A 145 29.18 -8.39 9.67
CA SER A 145 28.59 -9.66 10.13
C SER A 145 28.83 -9.99 11.61
N SER A 146 29.87 -9.43 12.22
CA SER A 146 30.22 -9.62 13.65
C SER A 146 29.55 -8.62 14.60
N SER A 147 28.74 -7.69 14.11
CA SER A 147 28.11 -6.70 14.98
C SER A 147 26.96 -7.32 15.81
N HIS A 148 26.96 -7.00 17.12
CA HIS A 148 26.02 -7.56 18.10
C HIS A 148 25.61 -6.51 19.15
N GLY A 149 24.47 -6.78 19.80
CA GLY A 149 24.04 -6.06 21.00
C GLY A 149 23.87 -4.55 20.83
N LYS A 150 24.65 -3.77 21.58
CA LYS A 150 24.51 -2.30 21.62
C LYS A 150 24.76 -1.61 20.29
N GLU A 151 25.66 -2.13 19.47
CA GLU A 151 25.98 -1.56 18.15
C GLU A 151 24.75 -1.62 17.23
N LEU A 152 24.15 -2.81 17.09
CA LEU A 152 22.94 -2.98 16.27
C LEU A 152 21.77 -2.12 16.77
N LEU A 153 21.66 -1.95 18.10
CA LEU A 153 20.64 -1.08 18.68
C LEU A 153 20.80 0.37 18.23
N TRP A 154 22.04 0.90 18.26
CA TRP A 154 22.30 2.28 17.84
C TRP A 154 22.17 2.47 16.33
N VAL A 155 22.62 1.51 15.53
CA VAL A 155 22.38 1.51 14.08
C VAL A 155 20.88 1.49 13.77
N GLY A 156 20.12 0.66 14.47
CA GLY A 156 18.65 0.61 14.31
C GLY A 156 17.97 1.92 14.68
N ARG A 157 18.40 2.57 15.78
CA ARG A 157 17.87 3.90 16.16
C ARG A 157 18.22 4.96 15.12
N GLY A 158 19.45 4.93 14.59
CA GLY A 158 19.87 5.80 13.50
C GLY A 158 19.03 5.58 12.24
N ALA A 159 18.78 4.32 11.88
CA ALA A 159 17.93 3.97 10.75
C ALA A 159 16.48 4.49 10.92
N VAL A 160 15.88 4.29 12.10
CA VAL A 160 14.55 4.83 12.42
C VAL A 160 14.51 6.36 12.24
N LEU A 161 15.49 7.05 12.81
CA LEU A 161 15.56 8.53 12.73
C LEU A 161 15.73 9.00 11.28
N SER A 162 16.61 8.35 10.52
CA SER A 162 16.86 8.68 9.11
C SER A 162 15.61 8.48 8.25
N ILE A 163 14.89 7.37 8.45
CA ILE A 163 13.62 7.10 7.76
C ILE A 163 12.58 8.15 8.13
N ALA A 164 12.46 8.48 9.42
CA ALA A 164 11.48 9.47 9.88
C ALA A 164 11.76 10.87 9.31
N VAL A 165 13.02 11.30 9.30
CA VAL A 165 13.43 12.59 8.71
C VAL A 165 13.15 12.62 7.21
N LEU A 166 13.47 11.54 6.47
CA LEU A 166 13.18 11.44 5.04
C LEU A 166 11.68 11.46 4.76
N ALA A 167 10.90 10.71 5.53
CA ALA A 167 9.44 10.70 5.40
C ALA A 167 8.84 12.08 5.70
N PHE A 168 9.32 12.75 6.74
CA PHE A 168 8.91 14.12 7.07
C PHE A 168 9.23 15.10 5.92
N TRP A 169 10.42 15.01 5.36
CA TRP A 169 10.82 15.86 4.23
C TRP A 169 9.93 15.63 2.99
N LEU A 170 9.61 14.37 2.67
CA LEU A 170 8.71 14.03 1.57
C LEU A 170 7.26 14.50 1.81
N ALA A 171 6.84 14.58 3.08
CA ALA A 171 5.51 15.03 3.47
C ALA A 171 5.33 16.56 3.44
N LEU A 172 6.39 17.33 3.19
CA LEU A 172 6.32 18.81 3.12
C LEU A 172 5.73 19.34 1.80
N ASP A 173 5.55 18.47 0.81
CA ASP A 173 4.96 18.85 -0.48
C ASP A 173 3.41 18.93 -0.34
N PRO A 174 2.80 20.13 -0.37
CA PRO A 174 1.38 20.30 -0.12
C PRO A 174 0.50 19.90 -1.31
N GLU A 175 1.07 19.76 -2.49
CA GLU A 175 0.33 19.45 -3.72
C GLU A 175 0.05 17.94 -3.87
N ARG A 176 0.74 17.11 -3.11
CA ARG A 176 0.56 15.66 -3.19
C ARG A 176 -0.51 15.18 -2.23
N THR A 177 -1.47 14.42 -2.77
CA THR A 177 -2.42 13.71 -1.92
C THR A 177 -1.76 12.54 -1.20
N VAL A 178 -2.24 12.21 -0.01
CA VAL A 178 -1.77 11.00 0.71
C VAL A 178 -2.05 9.76 -0.11
N LEU A 179 -3.21 9.73 -0.79
CA LEU A 179 -3.61 8.61 -1.65
C LEU A 179 -2.60 8.37 -2.78
N ASP A 180 -2.12 9.41 -3.45
CA ASP A 180 -1.15 9.28 -4.55
C ASP A 180 0.19 8.72 -4.09
N LEU A 181 0.69 9.22 -2.94
CA LEU A 181 1.93 8.71 -2.34
C LEU A 181 1.80 7.24 -1.94
N VAL A 182 0.68 6.88 -1.32
CA VAL A 182 0.41 5.50 -0.92
C VAL A 182 0.23 4.61 -2.15
N ALA A 183 -0.52 5.05 -3.16
CA ALA A 183 -0.75 4.29 -4.38
C ALA A 183 0.57 3.93 -5.08
N TRP A 184 1.46 4.92 -5.21
CA TRP A 184 2.76 4.70 -5.85
C TRP A 184 3.65 3.72 -5.07
N ALA A 185 3.78 3.90 -3.76
CA ALA A 185 4.53 2.97 -2.91
C ALA A 185 3.91 1.56 -2.90
N TRP A 186 2.57 1.50 -2.87
CA TRP A 186 1.80 0.26 -2.93
C TRP A 186 2.04 -0.51 -4.22
N ALA A 187 2.04 0.19 -5.36
CA ALA A 187 2.38 -0.38 -6.65
C ALA A 187 3.82 -0.90 -6.70
N GLY A 188 4.77 -0.12 -6.20
CA GLY A 188 6.18 -0.48 -6.17
C GLY A 188 6.44 -1.78 -5.42
N PHE A 189 6.01 -1.86 -4.17
CA PHE A 189 6.14 -3.09 -3.36
C PHE A 189 5.29 -4.24 -3.89
N GLY A 190 4.05 -3.96 -4.27
CA GLY A 190 3.14 -4.96 -4.82
C GLY A 190 3.69 -5.64 -6.07
N SER A 191 4.23 -4.86 -7.00
CA SER A 191 4.79 -5.37 -8.25
C SER A 191 6.15 -6.04 -8.09
N ALA A 192 6.99 -5.54 -7.19
CA ALA A 192 8.31 -6.14 -6.95
C ALA A 192 8.20 -7.47 -6.19
N PHE A 193 7.46 -7.50 -5.09
CA PHE A 193 7.46 -8.65 -4.19
C PHE A 193 6.24 -9.57 -4.35
N GLY A 194 5.07 -9.02 -4.72
CA GLY A 194 3.82 -9.80 -4.82
C GLY A 194 3.92 -11.04 -5.69
N PRO A 195 4.33 -10.93 -6.96
CA PRO A 195 4.47 -12.09 -7.84
C PRO A 195 5.48 -13.11 -7.34
N ALA A 196 6.62 -12.67 -6.79
CA ALA A 196 7.64 -13.56 -6.26
C ALA A 196 7.10 -14.38 -5.07
N ILE A 197 6.37 -13.76 -4.15
CA ILE A 197 5.77 -14.43 -3.00
C ILE A 197 4.67 -15.40 -3.43
N VAL A 198 3.73 -14.94 -4.27
CA VAL A 198 2.64 -15.80 -4.74
C VAL A 198 3.19 -17.00 -5.50
N LEU A 199 4.10 -16.79 -6.45
CA LEU A 199 4.68 -17.89 -7.22
C LEU A 199 5.54 -18.81 -6.35
N SER A 200 6.23 -18.31 -5.32
CA SER A 200 6.98 -19.18 -4.41
C SER A 200 6.08 -20.16 -3.64
N LEU A 201 4.83 -19.80 -3.40
CA LEU A 201 3.86 -20.65 -2.70
C LEU A 201 3.16 -21.65 -3.62
N TYR A 202 2.90 -21.27 -4.88
CA TYR A 202 2.05 -22.06 -5.79
C TYR A 202 2.79 -22.68 -6.98
N TRP A 203 4.03 -22.23 -7.26
CA TRP A 203 4.78 -22.71 -8.41
C TRP A 203 6.18 -23.25 -8.01
N PRO A 204 6.32 -24.58 -7.83
CA PRO A 204 7.56 -25.20 -7.33
C PRO A 204 8.80 -25.03 -8.25
N ARG A 205 8.60 -24.45 -9.45
CA ARG A 205 9.67 -24.23 -10.42
C ARG A 205 10.36 -22.89 -10.32
N ILE A 206 9.95 -22.02 -9.39
CA ILE A 206 10.60 -20.73 -9.17
C ILE A 206 12.05 -20.92 -8.74
N THR A 207 12.96 -20.13 -9.32
CA THR A 207 14.37 -20.12 -8.95
C THR A 207 14.73 -18.81 -8.25
N ARG A 208 15.89 -18.80 -7.58
CA ARG A 208 16.40 -17.59 -6.93
C ARG A 208 16.58 -16.44 -7.92
N ASN A 209 17.19 -16.74 -9.07
CA ASN A 209 17.48 -15.72 -10.10
C ASN A 209 16.18 -15.25 -10.77
N GLY A 210 15.22 -16.15 -10.98
CA GLY A 210 13.89 -15.80 -11.43
C GLY A 210 13.18 -14.84 -10.50
N ALA A 211 13.18 -15.12 -9.19
CA ALA A 211 12.60 -14.22 -8.19
C ALA A 211 13.27 -12.84 -8.19
N LEU A 212 14.61 -12.79 -8.23
CA LEU A 212 15.36 -11.52 -8.31
C LEU A 212 15.03 -10.74 -9.59
N ALA A 213 14.97 -11.41 -10.73
CA ALA A 213 14.59 -10.77 -12.00
C ALA A 213 13.20 -10.16 -11.94
N GLY A 214 12.23 -10.89 -11.37
CA GLY A 214 10.88 -10.37 -11.18
C GLY A 214 10.82 -9.14 -10.27
N MET A 215 11.54 -9.17 -9.14
CA MET A 215 11.61 -8.02 -8.23
C MET A 215 12.16 -6.78 -8.92
N ILE A 216 13.25 -6.93 -9.68
CA ILE A 216 13.88 -5.82 -10.41
C ILE A 216 12.96 -5.30 -11.51
N VAL A 217 12.43 -6.21 -12.33
CA VAL A 217 11.55 -5.83 -13.46
C VAL A 217 10.25 -5.20 -12.95
N GLY A 218 9.64 -5.77 -11.90
CA GLY A 218 8.40 -5.23 -11.34
C GLY A 218 8.59 -3.82 -10.78
N GLY A 219 9.62 -3.60 -9.98
CA GLY A 219 9.94 -2.27 -9.43
C GLY A 219 10.32 -1.26 -10.52
N ALA A 220 11.16 -1.65 -11.47
CA ALA A 220 11.55 -0.79 -12.59
C ALA A 220 10.35 -0.42 -13.48
N THR A 221 9.44 -1.37 -13.72
CA THR A 221 8.23 -1.11 -14.50
C THR A 221 7.38 -0.02 -13.87
N VAL A 222 7.13 -0.07 -12.57
CA VAL A 222 6.36 0.96 -11.86
C VAL A 222 7.01 2.34 -12.00
N MET A 223 8.34 2.42 -11.83
CA MET A 223 9.07 3.68 -11.95
C MET A 223 9.02 4.27 -13.37
N LEU A 224 9.16 3.42 -14.38
CA LEU A 224 9.18 3.84 -15.79
C LEU A 224 7.77 4.15 -16.30
N TRP A 225 6.78 3.36 -15.89
CA TRP A 225 5.38 3.54 -16.33
C TRP A 225 4.84 4.92 -15.98
N LYS A 226 5.13 5.40 -14.78
CA LYS A 226 4.70 6.73 -14.30
C LYS A 226 5.29 7.90 -15.12
N GLN A 227 6.36 7.67 -15.87
CA GLN A 227 6.99 8.68 -16.73
C GLN A 227 6.43 8.66 -18.16
N GLY A 228 5.65 7.62 -18.49
CA GLY A 228 5.01 7.49 -19.80
C GLY A 228 3.88 8.50 -19.99
N SER A 229 3.61 8.83 -21.24
CA SER A 229 2.51 9.71 -21.65
C SER A 229 1.59 9.00 -22.65
N GLY A 230 0.28 9.27 -22.58
CA GLY A 230 -0.73 8.68 -23.45
C GLY A 230 -1.72 7.81 -22.68
N GLU A 231 -2.79 7.40 -23.38
CA GLU A 231 -3.94 6.72 -22.78
C GLU A 231 -3.58 5.40 -22.06
N LEU A 232 -2.65 4.64 -22.62
CA LEU A 232 -2.19 3.39 -22.02
C LEU A 232 -1.53 3.60 -20.65
N PHE A 233 -0.80 4.72 -20.47
CA PHE A 233 -0.09 5.04 -19.23
C PHE A 233 -1.00 5.60 -18.12
N GLN A 234 -2.29 5.81 -18.40
CA GLN A 234 -3.31 6.09 -17.40
C GLN A 234 -3.70 4.83 -16.61
N LEU A 235 -3.37 3.64 -17.14
CA LEU A 235 -3.54 2.40 -16.40
C LEU A 235 -2.64 2.41 -15.15
N TYR A 236 -3.22 2.04 -14.01
CA TYR A 236 -2.47 1.99 -12.75
C TYR A 236 -1.22 1.12 -12.87
N GLU A 237 -0.07 1.69 -12.57
CA GLU A 237 1.27 1.11 -12.80
C GLU A 237 1.49 -0.26 -12.16
N MET A 238 0.66 -0.63 -11.19
CA MET A 238 0.70 -1.95 -10.58
C MET A 238 0.34 -3.07 -11.58
N ILE A 239 -0.59 -2.84 -12.49
CA ILE A 239 -1.02 -3.86 -13.46
C ILE A 239 0.15 -4.30 -14.36
N PRO A 240 0.78 -3.38 -15.12
CA PRO A 240 1.95 -3.75 -15.92
C PRO A 240 3.12 -4.22 -15.03
N GLY A 241 3.31 -3.65 -13.84
CA GLY A 241 4.35 -4.06 -12.91
C GLY A 241 4.22 -5.53 -12.49
N VAL A 242 3.03 -5.95 -12.05
CA VAL A 242 2.75 -7.36 -11.69
C VAL A 242 2.88 -8.28 -12.89
N LEU A 243 2.38 -7.87 -14.06
CA LEU A 243 2.44 -8.66 -15.28
C LEU A 243 3.90 -8.91 -15.70
N PHE A 244 4.70 -7.87 -15.85
CA PHE A 244 6.08 -8.02 -16.28
C PHE A 244 6.96 -8.68 -15.22
N SER A 245 6.73 -8.45 -13.94
CA SER A 245 7.37 -9.19 -12.85
C SER A 245 7.11 -10.69 -12.96
N THR A 246 5.83 -11.06 -13.12
CA THR A 246 5.43 -12.48 -13.28
C THR A 246 6.08 -13.11 -14.49
N LEU A 247 6.06 -12.43 -15.64
CA LEU A 247 6.70 -12.90 -16.87
C LEU A 247 8.22 -13.09 -16.68
N ALA A 248 8.89 -12.14 -16.06
CA ALA A 248 10.33 -12.21 -15.79
C ALA A 248 10.66 -13.41 -14.88
N ILE A 249 9.89 -13.64 -13.82
CA ILE A 249 10.07 -14.80 -12.94
C ILE A 249 9.94 -16.10 -13.73
N VAL A 250 8.86 -16.22 -14.50
CA VAL A 250 8.57 -17.47 -15.26
C VAL A 250 9.63 -17.72 -16.32
N LEU A 251 10.01 -16.71 -17.09
CA LEU A 251 11.01 -16.85 -18.15
C LEU A 251 12.37 -17.24 -17.57
N VAL A 252 12.89 -16.46 -16.63
CA VAL A 252 14.23 -16.73 -16.07
C VAL A 252 14.27 -18.07 -15.36
N SER A 253 13.27 -18.41 -14.56
CA SER A 253 13.23 -19.70 -13.87
C SER A 253 13.13 -20.89 -14.82
N THR A 254 12.44 -20.74 -15.95
CA THR A 254 12.31 -21.81 -16.95
C THR A 254 13.60 -22.01 -17.74
N PHE A 255 14.28 -20.92 -18.08
CA PHE A 255 15.57 -21.01 -18.80
C PHE A 255 16.69 -21.55 -17.92
N GLU A 256 16.76 -21.12 -16.66
CA GLU A 256 17.76 -21.61 -15.71
C GLU A 256 17.67 -23.14 -15.50
N ARG A 257 16.47 -23.65 -15.32
CA ARG A 257 16.25 -25.11 -15.18
C ARG A 257 16.46 -25.96 -16.44
N ARG A 258 16.54 -25.33 -17.60
CA ARG A 258 16.91 -26.03 -18.85
C ARG A 258 18.43 -26.09 -19.05
N ALA A 259 19.16 -25.25 -18.33
CA ALA A 259 20.61 -25.18 -18.38
C ALA A 259 21.30 -26.10 -17.36
N ASP A 260 20.55 -26.48 -16.30
CA ASP A 260 20.94 -27.53 -15.33
C ASP A 260 20.46 -28.92 -15.79
#